data_a7c6f032ca87ca00d34648748f04d049
#
_entry.id   a7c6f032ca87ca00d34648748f04d049
#
_cell.length_a   1.000
_cell.length_b   1.000
_cell.length_c   1.000
_cell.angle_alpha   90.00
_cell.angle_beta   90.00
_cell.angle_gamma   90.00
#
_symmetry.space_group_name_H-M   'P 1'
#
loop_
_entity.id
_entity.type
_entity.pdbx_description
1 polymer ?
#
loop_
_entity_poly.entity_id
_entity_poly.type
_entity_poly.pdbx_seq_one_letter_code
_entity_poly.pdbx_strand_id
1 'polypeptide(L)' 'MYYWLNVFGEVEHRDIELSWVKELKKSGNYFLSEAEAVLMRMKIREVLNAGKEKDNLGEDK' A
#
# COMPACT_ATOMS: atom_id res chain seq x y z
N MET A 1 -13.38 -6.50 11.01
CA MET A 1 -12.95 -6.25 9.62
C MET A 1 -11.61 -5.55 9.59
N TYR A 2 -10.74 -5.93 8.69
CA TYR A 2 -9.45 -5.28 8.50
C TYR A 2 -9.20 -5.08 7.00
N TYR A 3 -8.25 -4.18 6.68
CA TYR A 3 -7.94 -3.79 5.31
C TYR A 3 -6.44 -3.90 5.07
N TRP A 4 -6.06 -4.18 3.84
CA TRP A 4 -4.65 -4.21 3.45
C TRP A 4 -4.52 -3.84 1.97
N LEU A 5 -3.30 -3.56 1.54
CA LEU A 5 -3.01 -3.28 0.13
C LEU A 5 -2.43 -4.53 -0.51
N ASN A 6 -3.02 -4.93 -1.63
CA ASN A 6 -2.54 -6.10 -2.37
C ASN A 6 -1.34 -5.73 -3.26
N VAL A 7 -0.82 -6.70 -4.00
CA VAL A 7 0.37 -6.50 -4.84
C VAL A 7 0.14 -5.48 -5.96
N PHE A 8 -1.11 -5.20 -6.29
CA PHE A 8 -1.47 -4.21 -7.30
C PHE A 8 -1.71 -2.82 -6.69
N GLY A 9 -1.55 -2.68 -5.39
CA GLY A 9 -1.80 -1.44 -4.69
C GLY A 9 -3.27 -1.14 -4.45
N GLU A 10 -4.12 -2.16 -4.55
CA GLU A 10 -5.54 -2.01 -4.31
C GLU A 10 -5.90 -2.38 -2.88
N VAL A 11 -6.92 -1.71 -2.33
CA VAL A 11 -7.39 -1.97 -0.98
C VAL A 11 -8.28 -3.21 -0.98
N GLU A 12 -7.95 -4.17 -0.12
CA GLU A 12 -8.77 -5.35 0.09
C GLU A 12 -9.18 -5.43 1.55
N HIS A 13 -10.24 -6.18 1.85
CA HIS A 13 -10.75 -6.32 3.20
C HIS A 13 -11.27 -7.71 3.46
N ARG A 14 -11.25 -8.12 4.73
CA ARG A 14 -11.83 -9.37 5.20
C ARG A 14 -12.30 -9.23 6.63
N ASP A 15 -13.26 -10.09 7.00
CA ASP A 15 -13.81 -10.15 8.36
C ASP A 15 -13.13 -11.22 9.20
N ILE A 16 -12.53 -12.20 8.54
CA ILE A 16 -11.95 -13.37 9.20
C ILE A 16 -10.44 -13.22 9.29
N GLU A 17 -9.88 -13.45 10.48
CA GLU A 17 -8.44 -13.40 10.67
C GLU A 17 -7.82 -14.70 10.20
N LEU A 18 -7.06 -14.61 9.12
CA LEU A 18 -6.36 -15.74 8.53
C LEU A 18 -4.91 -15.79 9.02
N SER A 19 -4.26 -16.94 8.83
CA SER A 19 -2.90 -17.14 9.33
C SER A 19 -1.90 -16.12 8.77
N TRP A 20 -2.09 -15.67 7.55
CA TRP A 20 -1.17 -14.72 6.89
C TRP A 20 -1.37 -13.29 7.37
N VAL A 21 -2.37 -13.00 8.19
CA VAL A 21 -2.59 -11.66 8.74
C VAL A 21 -1.42 -11.23 9.62
N LYS A 22 -0.75 -12.16 10.28
CA LYS A 22 0.43 -11.86 11.08
C LYS A 22 1.51 -11.18 10.24
N GLU A 23 1.67 -11.63 9.01
CA GLU A 23 2.66 -11.05 8.09
C GLU A 23 2.26 -9.63 7.68
N LEU A 24 0.96 -9.39 7.48
CA LEU A 24 0.47 -8.06 7.19
C LEU A 24 0.79 -7.09 8.34
N LYS A 25 0.55 -7.54 9.57
CA LYS A 25 0.83 -6.72 10.75
C LYS A 25 2.32 -6.41 10.87
N LYS A 26 3.18 -7.39 10.64
CA LYS A 26 4.63 -7.20 10.70
C LYS A 26 5.12 -6.21 9.68
N SER A 27 4.58 -6.25 8.47
CA SER A 27 5.00 -5.36 7.38
C SER A 27 4.40 -3.97 7.46
N GLY A 28 3.46 -3.75 8.39
CA GLY A 28 2.75 -2.48 8.48
C GLY A 28 1.61 -2.34 7.49
N ASN A 29 1.31 -3.37 6.73
CA ASN A 29 0.24 -3.37 5.74
C ASN A 29 -1.04 -3.93 6.34
N TYR A 30 -1.48 -3.33 7.43
CA TYR A 30 -2.67 -3.77 8.15
C TYR A 30 -3.38 -2.54 8.72
N PHE A 31 -4.63 -2.36 8.36
CA PHE A 31 -5.41 -1.18 8.73
C PHE A 31 -6.77 -1.58 9.27
N LEU A 32 -7.24 -0.83 10.24
CA LEU A 32 -8.54 -1.08 10.86
C LEU A 32 -9.66 -0.30 10.20
N SER A 33 -9.32 0.61 9.30
CA SER A 33 -10.31 1.37 8.53
C SER A 33 -9.87 1.49 7.07
N GLU A 34 -10.85 1.60 6.19
CA GLU A 34 -10.59 1.80 4.77
C GLU A 34 -9.85 3.11 4.52
N ALA A 35 -10.22 4.16 5.28
CA ALA A 35 -9.58 5.47 5.14
C ALA A 35 -8.07 5.39 5.37
N GLU A 36 -7.64 4.64 6.38
CA GLU A 36 -6.22 4.48 6.66
C GLU A 36 -5.50 3.77 5.52
N ALA A 37 -6.12 2.74 4.97
CA ALA A 37 -5.55 2.00 3.84
C ALA A 37 -5.43 2.89 2.61
N VAL A 38 -6.45 3.68 2.34
CA VAL A 38 -6.46 4.61 1.20
C VAL A 38 -5.37 5.66 1.36
N LEU A 39 -5.19 6.20 2.57
CA LEU A 39 -4.13 7.18 2.84
C LEU A 39 -2.76 6.58 2.59
N MET A 40 -2.53 5.35 3.03
CA MET A 40 -1.26 4.69 2.79
C MET A 40 -1.03 4.47 1.30
N ARG A 41 -2.07 4.07 0.57
CA ARG A 41 -1.99 3.89 -0.88
C ARG A 41 -1.57 5.18 -1.57
N MET A 42 -2.15 6.30 -1.15
CA MET A 42 -1.82 7.61 -1.71
C MET A 42 -0.37 7.98 -1.44
N LYS A 43 0.11 7.74 -0.24
CA LYS A 43 1.50 8.03 0.13
C LYS A 43 2.48 7.20 -0.70
N ILE A 44 2.18 5.92 -0.88
CA ILE A 44 3.02 5.03 -1.69
C ILE A 44 3.07 5.52 -3.13
N ARG A 45 1.90 5.91 -3.66
CA ARG A 45 1.81 6.42 -5.03
C ARG A 45 2.64 7.68 -5.21
N GLU A 46 2.60 8.60 -4.24
CA GLU A 46 3.39 9.82 -4.29
C GLU A 46 4.88 9.53 -4.33
N VAL A 47 5.33 8.61 -3.48
CA VAL A 47 6.73 8.22 -3.44
C VAL A 47 7.17 7.61 -4.77
N LEU A 48 6.35 6.72 -5.33
CA LEU A 48 6.64 6.09 -6.61
C LEU A 48 6.66 7.10 -7.75
N ASN A 49 5.71 8.04 -7.75
CA ASN A 49 5.66 9.08 -8.78
C ASN A 49 6.88 10.00 -8.71
N ALA A 50 7.28 10.38 -7.50
CA ALA A 50 8.46 11.21 -7.32
C ALA A 50 9.72 10.51 -7.83
N GLY A 51 9.87 9.22 -7.52
CA GLY A 51 10.98 8.44 -8.01
C GLY A 51 10.96 8.28 -9.52
N LYS A 52 9.76 8.07 -10.07
CA LYS A 52 9.58 7.91 -11.50
C LYS A 52 9.91 9.18 -12.28
N GLU A 53 9.51 10.34 -11.76
CA GLU A 53 9.84 11.62 -12.35
C GLU A 53 11.34 11.83 -12.36
N LYS A 54 11.99 11.48 -11.27
CA LYS A 54 13.45 11.61 -11.15
C LYS A 54 14.16 10.73 -12.17
N ASP A 55 13.66 9.51 -12.36
CA ASP A 55 14.21 8.59 -13.34
C ASP A 55 14.01 9.11 -14.77
N ASN A 56 12.83 9.67 -15.04
CA ASN A 56 12.54 10.24 -16.35
C ASN A 56 13.48 11.41 -16.67
N LEU A 57 13.76 12.24 -15.69
CA LEU A 57 14.70 13.32 -15.88
C LEU A 57 16.10 12.81 -16.22
N GLY A 58 16.48 11.69 -15.64
CA GLY A 58 17.75 11.05 -15.95
C GLY A 58 17.77 10.45 -17.35
N GLU A 59 16.66 9.92 -17.80
CA GLU A 59 16.55 9.29 -19.12
C GLU A 59 16.55 10.29 -20.26
N ASP A 60 16.04 11.46 -20.04
CA ASP A 60 15.94 12.49 -21.07
C ASP A 60 17.31 12.98 -21.55
N LYS A 61 18.32 12.55 -20.90
CA LYS A 61 19.68 12.84 -21.29
C LYS A 61 20.21 11.78 -22.21
#